data_9a6e65fa09bb59b4c9eca2d987d78ba3
#
_entry.id   9a6e65fa09bb59b4c9eca2d987d78ba3
#
_cell.length_a   1.000
_cell.length_b   1.000
_cell.length_c   1.000
_cell.angle_alpha   90.00
_cell.angle_beta   90.00
_cell.angle_gamma   90.00
#
_symmetry.space_group_name_H-M   'P 1'
#
loop_
_entity.id
_entity.type
_entity.pdbx_description
1 polymer ?
#
loop_
_entity_poly.entity_id
_entity_poly.type
_entity_poly.pdbx_seq_one_letter_code
_entity_poly.pdbx_strand_id
1 'polypeptide(L)'
;MKIALLNDTHFGARNDSPAFLDYFMRFYNEIFFPYLKENNITTLIHLGDVVDRRKFINFKTAHTFREDFMHRLYKEGIDTHIILGNHDTYYKNTNEVNAMQNLDISKEAKVYTHATTVNFDNLPILFIPWICDDNEAETIRTIESTQSTIAMGHLEIKGFEMHLSLIHISEPTRLGF
;
A
#
# COMPACT_ATOMS: atom_id res chain seq x y z
N MET A 1 15.77 -14.22 -4.11
CA MET A 1 14.51 -13.64 -4.67
C MET A 1 14.69 -12.14 -4.92
N LYS A 2 13.99 -11.58 -5.93
CA LYS A 2 13.86 -10.12 -6.12
C LYS A 2 12.40 -9.73 -5.82
N ILE A 3 12.20 -8.63 -5.10
CA ILE A 3 10.89 -8.11 -4.76
C ILE A 3 10.81 -6.67 -5.29
N ALA A 4 9.73 -6.32 -5.98
CA ALA A 4 9.42 -4.95 -6.32
C ALA A 4 8.69 -4.29 -5.14
N LEU A 5 9.06 -3.06 -4.84
CA LEU A 5 8.35 -2.21 -3.87
C LEU A 5 7.66 -1.08 -4.63
N LEU A 6 6.40 -0.87 -4.32
CA LEU A 6 5.61 0.23 -4.84
C LEU A 6 4.93 0.94 -3.68
N ASN A 7 4.75 2.26 -3.78
CA ASN A 7 4.18 3.07 -2.71
C ASN A 7 3.42 4.25 -3.28
N ASP A 8 2.40 4.72 -2.57
CA ASP A 8 1.70 5.97 -2.86
C ASP A 8 1.23 6.11 -4.32
N THR A 9 0.56 5.09 -4.85
CA THR A 9 0.07 5.12 -6.24
C THR A 9 -1.11 6.06 -6.44
N HIS A 10 -1.85 6.35 -5.38
CA HIS A 10 -2.95 7.32 -5.34
C HIS A 10 -3.84 7.29 -6.59
N PHE A 11 -4.39 6.13 -6.94
CA PHE A 11 -5.37 6.04 -8.03
C PHE A 11 -6.54 6.98 -7.74
N GLY A 12 -6.80 7.90 -8.66
CA GLY A 12 -7.77 8.99 -8.47
C GLY A 12 -7.16 10.33 -8.06
N ALA A 13 -5.83 10.44 -8.10
CA ALA A 13 -5.10 11.66 -7.79
C ALA A 13 -5.59 12.87 -8.59
N ARG A 14 -5.45 14.05 -8.00
CA ARG A 14 -5.86 15.33 -8.60
C ARG A 14 -7.32 15.34 -9.03
N ASN A 15 -8.19 14.86 -8.14
CA ASN A 15 -9.64 14.80 -8.35
C ASN A 15 -10.04 13.96 -9.57
N ASP A 16 -9.49 12.74 -9.65
CA ASP A 16 -9.67 11.79 -10.76
C ASP A 16 -9.27 12.39 -12.14
N SER A 17 -8.21 13.18 -12.17
CA SER A 17 -7.74 13.80 -13.42
C SER A 17 -7.39 12.72 -14.45
N PRO A 18 -8.05 12.69 -15.62
CA PRO A 18 -7.72 11.74 -16.68
C PRO A 18 -6.27 11.85 -17.14
N ALA A 19 -5.74 13.07 -17.22
CA ALA A 19 -4.37 13.29 -17.65
C ALA A 19 -3.35 12.68 -16.67
N PHE A 20 -3.63 12.74 -15.37
CA PHE A 20 -2.79 12.07 -14.35
C PHE A 20 -2.91 10.56 -14.46
N LEU A 21 -4.12 10.03 -14.55
CA LEU A 21 -4.33 8.59 -14.70
C LEU A 21 -3.61 8.05 -15.94
N ASP A 22 -3.76 8.71 -17.09
CA ASP A 22 -3.12 8.31 -18.34
C ASP A 22 -1.59 8.40 -18.25
N TYR A 23 -1.05 9.40 -17.53
CA TYR A 23 0.39 9.53 -17.29
C TYR A 23 0.94 8.38 -16.45
N PHE A 24 0.28 8.04 -15.33
CA PHE A 24 0.69 6.92 -14.50
C PHE A 24 0.52 5.57 -15.22
N MET A 25 -0.58 5.37 -15.95
CA MET A 25 -0.78 4.13 -16.71
C MET A 25 0.27 3.97 -17.82
N ARG A 26 0.73 5.06 -18.43
CA ARG A 26 1.85 5.01 -19.37
C ARG A 26 3.14 4.57 -18.67
N PHE A 27 3.46 5.11 -17.50
CA PHE A 27 4.61 4.65 -16.69
C PHE A 27 4.52 3.15 -16.39
N TYR A 28 3.35 2.66 -15.94
CA TYR A 28 3.17 1.25 -15.66
C TYR A 28 3.35 0.40 -16.92
N ASN A 29 2.78 0.80 -18.03
CA ASN A 29 2.81 0.04 -19.27
C ASN A 29 4.18 0.03 -19.96
N GLU A 30 4.87 1.16 -19.99
CA GLU A 30 6.11 1.33 -20.75
C GLU A 30 7.37 1.05 -19.92
N ILE A 31 7.30 1.17 -18.59
CA ILE A 31 8.47 1.04 -17.71
C ILE A 31 8.27 -0.07 -16.68
N PHE A 32 7.25 0.03 -15.84
CA PHE A 32 7.10 -0.85 -14.67
C PHE A 32 6.90 -2.32 -15.04
N PHE A 33 5.90 -2.66 -15.82
CA PHE A 33 5.65 -4.04 -16.22
C PHE A 33 6.78 -4.64 -17.06
N PRO A 34 7.35 -3.94 -18.07
CA PRO A 34 8.53 -4.44 -18.77
C PRO A 34 9.71 -4.70 -17.84
N TYR A 35 9.97 -3.80 -16.88
CA TYR A 35 11.04 -3.96 -15.90
C TYR A 35 10.87 -5.20 -15.01
N LEU A 36 9.64 -5.46 -14.52
CA LEU A 36 9.34 -6.67 -13.74
C LEU A 36 9.69 -7.93 -14.57
N LYS A 37 9.24 -7.96 -15.81
CA LYS A 37 9.45 -9.09 -16.71
C LYS A 37 10.93 -9.30 -17.06
N GLU A 38 11.65 -8.25 -17.45
CA GLU A 38 13.08 -8.32 -17.82
C GLU A 38 13.95 -8.76 -16.67
N ASN A 39 13.58 -8.40 -15.44
CA ASN A 39 14.34 -8.74 -14.24
C ASN A 39 13.86 -10.02 -13.54
N ASN A 40 12.86 -10.72 -14.10
CA ASN A 40 12.23 -11.90 -13.52
C ASN A 40 11.75 -11.63 -12.06
N ILE A 41 11.08 -10.48 -11.85
CA ILE A 41 10.49 -10.13 -10.57
C ILE A 41 9.06 -10.67 -10.55
N THR A 42 8.77 -11.57 -9.62
CA THR A 42 7.47 -12.23 -9.49
C THR A 42 6.76 -11.90 -8.19
N THR A 43 7.30 -10.98 -7.40
CA THR A 43 6.70 -10.55 -6.13
C THR A 43 6.66 -9.03 -6.08
N LEU A 44 5.49 -8.48 -5.75
CA LEU A 44 5.26 -7.05 -5.55
C LEU A 44 4.74 -6.83 -4.13
N ILE A 45 5.32 -5.89 -3.41
CA ILE A 45 4.79 -5.37 -2.14
C ILE A 45 4.41 -3.90 -2.37
N HIS A 46 3.13 -3.59 -2.18
CA HIS A 46 2.61 -2.24 -2.18
C HIS A 46 2.49 -1.74 -0.74
N LEU A 47 3.16 -0.64 -0.43
CA LEU A 47 3.31 -0.13 0.94
C LEU A 47 2.20 0.84 1.38
N GLY A 48 1.04 0.81 0.72
CA GLY A 48 -0.13 1.60 1.09
C GLY A 48 -0.37 2.83 0.23
N ASP A 49 -1.48 3.51 0.51
CA ASP A 49 -2.02 4.63 -0.24
C ASP A 49 -2.19 4.29 -1.73
N VAL A 50 -2.90 3.19 -1.95
CA VAL A 50 -3.26 2.71 -3.29
C VAL A 50 -4.22 3.67 -3.97
N VAL A 51 -5.24 4.15 -3.23
CA VAL A 51 -6.24 5.11 -3.71
C VAL A 51 -6.03 6.49 -3.10
N ASP A 52 -6.44 7.53 -3.83
CA ASP A 52 -6.23 8.92 -3.39
C ASP A 52 -7.21 9.38 -2.29
N ARG A 53 -8.42 8.81 -2.25
CA ARG A 53 -9.47 9.30 -1.37
C ARG A 53 -10.15 8.19 -0.57
N ARG A 54 -10.32 8.44 0.73
CA ARG A 54 -10.89 7.51 1.70
C ARG A 54 -12.32 7.05 1.40
N LYS A 55 -13.18 7.96 0.90
CA LYS A 55 -14.63 7.77 0.93
C LYS A 55 -15.27 7.39 -0.39
N PHE A 56 -14.56 7.58 -1.49
CA PHE A 56 -15.09 7.26 -2.82
C PHE A 56 -13.97 7.14 -3.85
N ILE A 57 -14.25 6.40 -4.89
CA ILE A 57 -13.42 6.27 -6.08
C ILE A 57 -14.28 6.47 -7.30
N ASN A 58 -13.78 7.15 -8.31
CA ASN A 58 -14.46 7.30 -9.60
C ASN A 58 -14.53 5.95 -10.31
N PHE A 59 -15.66 5.63 -10.96
CA PHE A 59 -15.85 4.35 -11.63
C PHE A 59 -14.81 4.08 -12.74
N LYS A 60 -14.38 5.10 -13.49
CA LYS A 60 -13.32 4.94 -14.50
C LYS A 60 -11.99 4.58 -13.81
N THR A 61 -11.65 5.28 -12.75
CA THR A 61 -10.44 5.03 -11.96
C THR A 61 -10.46 3.62 -11.36
N ALA A 62 -11.59 3.22 -10.76
CA ALA A 62 -11.77 1.87 -10.21
C ALA A 62 -11.62 0.78 -11.29
N HIS A 63 -12.21 1.00 -12.46
CA HIS A 63 -12.11 0.07 -13.60
C HIS A 63 -10.64 -0.06 -14.07
N THR A 64 -9.95 1.07 -14.30
CA THR A 64 -8.55 1.07 -14.73
C THR A 64 -7.65 0.40 -13.68
N PHE A 65 -7.86 0.69 -12.41
CA PHE A 65 -7.11 0.04 -11.33
C PHE A 65 -7.31 -1.48 -11.34
N ARG A 66 -8.55 -1.97 -11.42
CA ARG A 66 -8.84 -3.40 -11.40
C ARG A 66 -8.36 -4.11 -12.66
N GLU A 67 -8.77 -3.64 -13.83
CA GLU A 67 -8.57 -4.37 -15.08
C GLU A 67 -7.19 -4.14 -15.69
N ASP A 68 -6.72 -2.88 -15.71
CA ASP A 68 -5.50 -2.54 -16.42
C ASP A 68 -4.26 -2.67 -15.53
N PHE A 69 -4.41 -2.63 -14.19
CA PHE A 69 -3.31 -2.75 -13.25
C PHE A 69 -3.35 -4.07 -12.47
N MET A 70 -4.35 -4.32 -11.61
CA MET A 70 -4.38 -5.50 -10.73
C MET A 70 -4.55 -6.81 -11.50
N HIS A 71 -5.50 -6.87 -12.41
CA HIS A 71 -5.72 -8.07 -13.22
C HIS A 71 -4.54 -8.38 -14.12
N ARG A 72 -3.81 -7.37 -14.58
CA ARG A 72 -2.57 -7.56 -15.31
C ARG A 72 -1.46 -8.14 -14.44
N LEU A 73 -1.25 -7.63 -13.22
CA LEU A 73 -0.32 -8.22 -12.25
C LEU A 73 -0.61 -9.73 -12.07
N TYR A 74 -1.87 -10.05 -11.83
CA TYR A 74 -2.31 -11.44 -11.66
C TYR A 74 -2.03 -12.30 -12.92
N LYS A 75 -2.38 -11.81 -14.11
CA LYS A 75 -2.13 -12.52 -15.38
C LYS A 75 -0.65 -12.73 -15.69
N GLU A 76 0.19 -11.80 -15.29
CA GLU A 76 1.64 -11.90 -15.44
C GLU A 76 2.30 -12.75 -14.33
N GLY A 77 1.49 -13.32 -13.42
CA GLY A 77 1.96 -14.23 -12.37
C GLY A 77 2.70 -13.52 -11.23
N ILE A 78 2.41 -12.24 -10.99
CA ILE A 78 3.00 -11.47 -9.91
C ILE A 78 2.24 -11.74 -8.60
N ASP A 79 2.90 -12.35 -7.61
CA ASP A 79 2.36 -12.49 -6.24
C ASP A 79 2.36 -11.12 -5.57
N THR A 80 1.15 -10.54 -5.45
CA THR A 80 0.97 -9.16 -5.01
C THR A 80 0.51 -9.10 -3.57
N HIS A 81 1.22 -8.33 -2.76
CA HIS A 81 0.93 -8.05 -1.35
C HIS A 81 0.67 -6.56 -1.17
N ILE A 82 -0.42 -6.20 -0.49
CA ILE A 82 -0.80 -4.80 -0.25
C ILE A 82 -0.93 -4.56 1.24
N ILE A 83 -0.16 -3.63 1.77
CA ILE A 83 -0.29 -3.08 3.11
C ILE A 83 -1.23 -1.88 3.00
N LEU A 84 -2.24 -1.75 3.88
CA LEU A 84 -3.14 -0.61 3.83
C LEU A 84 -2.45 0.68 4.29
N GLY A 85 -2.61 1.74 3.50
CA GLY A 85 -2.28 3.11 3.89
C GLY A 85 -3.48 3.87 4.47
N ASN A 86 -3.22 5.08 4.93
CA ASN A 86 -4.26 5.90 5.55
C ASN A 86 -5.32 6.40 4.55
N HIS A 87 -5.01 6.52 3.27
CA HIS A 87 -5.97 6.86 2.22
C HIS A 87 -6.84 5.68 1.80
N ASP A 88 -6.42 4.45 2.08
CA ASP A 88 -7.14 3.25 1.69
C ASP A 88 -8.33 2.93 2.62
N THR A 89 -8.37 3.53 3.81
CA THR A 89 -9.39 3.27 4.84
C THR A 89 -10.49 4.33 4.85
N TYR A 90 -11.75 3.93 5.03
CA TYR A 90 -12.88 4.86 5.11
C TYR A 90 -12.84 5.70 6.39
N TYR A 91 -12.68 5.06 7.54
CA TYR A 91 -12.59 5.68 8.85
C TYR A 91 -11.14 5.92 9.25
N LYS A 92 -10.91 6.91 10.13
CA LYS A 92 -9.57 7.21 10.64
C LYS A 92 -9.15 6.31 11.80
N ASN A 93 -10.10 5.65 12.43
CA ASN A 93 -9.89 4.88 13.66
C ASN A 93 -9.93 3.37 13.46
N THR A 94 -10.24 2.88 12.24
CA THR A 94 -10.27 1.45 11.94
C THR A 94 -9.89 1.14 10.49
N ASN A 95 -9.29 -0.02 10.26
CA ASN A 95 -8.95 -0.55 8.94
C ASN A 95 -10.02 -1.50 8.37
N GLU A 96 -11.12 -1.73 9.09
CA GLU A 96 -12.16 -2.70 8.69
C GLU A 96 -12.83 -2.37 7.38
N VAL A 97 -13.18 -1.08 7.17
CA VAL A 97 -13.79 -0.63 5.92
C VAL A 97 -12.74 0.03 5.06
N ASN A 98 -12.32 -0.63 4.01
CA ASN A 98 -11.23 -0.16 3.15
C ASN A 98 -11.52 -0.32 1.66
N ALA A 99 -10.79 0.42 0.84
CA ALA A 99 -10.96 0.44 -0.60
C ALA A 99 -10.66 -0.92 -1.26
N MET A 100 -9.70 -1.67 -0.74
CA MET A 100 -9.28 -2.93 -1.33
C MET A 100 -10.38 -4.00 -1.28
N GLN A 101 -11.16 -4.04 -0.18
CA GLN A 101 -12.34 -4.90 -0.07
C GLN A 101 -13.44 -4.48 -1.05
N ASN A 102 -13.70 -3.17 -1.16
CA ASN A 102 -14.74 -2.66 -2.04
C ASN A 102 -14.38 -2.78 -3.54
N LEU A 103 -13.12 -2.81 -3.86
CA LEU A 103 -12.62 -3.04 -5.22
C LEU A 103 -12.55 -4.52 -5.60
N ASP A 104 -12.82 -5.42 -4.64
CA ASP A 104 -12.90 -6.87 -4.84
C ASP A 104 -11.66 -7.46 -5.54
N ILE A 105 -10.49 -7.13 -5.02
CA ILE A 105 -9.20 -7.59 -5.57
C ILE A 105 -8.61 -8.80 -4.83
N SER A 106 -9.43 -9.52 -4.08
CA SER A 106 -9.00 -10.65 -3.24
C SER A 106 -8.38 -11.82 -4.00
N LYS A 107 -8.67 -11.92 -5.31
CA LYS A 107 -8.06 -12.92 -6.20
C LYS A 107 -6.70 -12.48 -6.74
N GLU A 108 -6.49 -11.18 -6.86
CA GLU A 108 -5.32 -10.57 -7.47
C GLU A 108 -4.23 -10.25 -6.45
N ALA A 109 -4.61 -10.00 -5.19
CA ALA A 109 -3.66 -9.62 -4.15
C ALA A 109 -4.05 -10.09 -2.75
N LYS A 110 -3.04 -10.27 -1.91
CA LYS A 110 -3.17 -10.46 -0.47
C LYS A 110 -3.13 -9.10 0.21
N VAL A 111 -4.19 -8.73 0.92
CA VAL A 111 -4.33 -7.44 1.60
C VAL A 111 -4.14 -7.62 3.10
N TYR A 112 -3.29 -6.79 3.68
CA TYR A 112 -2.94 -6.83 5.11
C TYR A 112 -3.57 -5.66 5.84
N THR A 113 -4.51 -5.96 6.72
CA THR A 113 -5.24 -5.00 7.55
C THR A 113 -4.71 -4.90 8.98
N HIS A 114 -3.89 -5.89 9.39
CA HIS A 114 -3.26 -6.00 10.71
C HIS A 114 -1.76 -6.28 10.57
N ALA A 115 -1.00 -5.97 11.61
CA ALA A 115 0.43 -6.28 11.64
C ALA A 115 0.66 -7.79 11.50
N THR A 116 1.39 -8.19 10.46
CA THR A 116 1.51 -9.60 10.05
C THR A 116 2.91 -9.90 9.55
N THR A 117 3.54 -10.97 10.07
CA THR A 117 4.82 -11.44 9.52
C THR A 117 4.59 -12.35 8.32
N VAL A 118 5.20 -11.99 7.20
CA VAL A 118 5.15 -12.75 5.93
C VAL A 118 6.56 -13.25 5.61
N ASN A 119 6.67 -14.54 5.24
CA ASN A 119 7.94 -15.15 4.88
C ASN A 119 8.15 -15.17 3.36
N PHE A 120 9.29 -14.63 2.93
CA PHE A 120 9.75 -14.64 1.54
C PHE A 120 11.09 -15.39 1.46
N ASP A 121 11.09 -16.61 0.92
CA ASP A 121 12.30 -17.46 0.84
C ASP A 121 13.09 -17.53 2.15
N ASN A 122 12.41 -17.82 3.28
CA ASN A 122 12.96 -17.83 4.66
C ASN A 122 13.38 -16.43 5.20
N LEU A 123 13.03 -15.36 4.54
CA LEU A 123 13.18 -14.00 5.05
C LEU A 123 11.84 -13.54 5.64
N PRO A 124 11.70 -13.49 6.98
CA PRO A 124 10.50 -12.95 7.60
C PRO A 124 10.51 -11.42 7.50
N ILE A 125 9.44 -10.85 6.97
CA ILE A 125 9.20 -9.41 6.89
C ILE A 125 7.93 -9.10 7.67
N LEU A 126 8.00 -8.18 8.62
CA LEU A 126 6.84 -7.68 9.33
C LEU A 126 6.16 -6.60 8.50
N PHE A 127 4.91 -6.84 8.09
CA PHE A 127 4.06 -5.85 7.44
C PHE A 127 3.24 -5.10 8.48
N ILE A 128 3.26 -3.78 8.41
CA ILE A 128 2.58 -2.90 9.35
C ILE A 128 1.66 -1.96 8.55
N PRO A 129 0.34 -2.23 8.49
CA PRO A 129 -0.61 -1.32 7.86
C PRO A 129 -0.74 -0.03 8.66
N TRP A 130 -1.48 0.94 8.12
CA TRP A 130 -1.82 2.18 8.81
C TRP A 130 -2.25 1.91 10.25
N ILE A 131 -1.56 2.55 11.21
CA ILE A 131 -1.84 2.40 12.64
C ILE A 131 -2.94 3.38 13.01
N CYS A 132 -4.01 2.85 13.61
CA CYS A 132 -5.19 3.59 14.05
C CYS A 132 -5.62 3.11 15.45
N ASP A 133 -6.63 3.76 16.03
CA ASP A 133 -7.07 3.49 17.41
C ASP A 133 -7.37 2.00 17.66
N ASP A 134 -7.99 1.32 16.69
CA ASP A 134 -8.41 -0.07 16.84
C ASP A 134 -7.24 -1.06 16.85
N ASN A 135 -6.16 -0.79 16.12
CA ASN A 135 -5.07 -1.75 15.93
C ASN A 135 -3.76 -1.36 16.65
N GLU A 136 -3.67 -0.17 17.25
CA GLU A 136 -2.45 0.37 17.84
C GLU A 136 -1.83 -0.58 18.89
N ALA A 137 -2.62 -0.99 19.87
CA ALA A 137 -2.12 -1.81 20.97
C ALA A 137 -1.64 -3.21 20.51
N GLU A 138 -2.31 -3.80 19.54
CA GLU A 138 -1.91 -5.07 18.93
C GLU A 138 -0.66 -4.90 18.08
N THR A 139 -0.61 -3.85 17.28
CA THR A 139 0.53 -3.54 16.41
C THR A 139 1.80 -3.33 17.22
N ILE A 140 1.74 -2.55 18.31
CA ILE A 140 2.88 -2.32 19.21
C ILE A 140 3.37 -3.65 19.80
N ARG A 141 2.47 -4.47 20.35
CA ARG A 141 2.85 -5.80 20.87
C ARG A 141 3.52 -6.68 19.81
N THR A 142 3.01 -6.64 18.59
CA THR A 142 3.57 -7.40 17.46
C THR A 142 4.97 -6.91 17.10
N ILE A 143 5.20 -5.59 17.08
CA ILE A 143 6.52 -4.99 16.85
C ILE A 143 7.51 -5.39 17.95
N GLU A 144 7.10 -5.33 19.21
CA GLU A 144 7.96 -5.68 20.36
C GLU A 144 8.32 -7.16 20.40
N SER A 145 7.44 -8.03 19.94
CA SER A 145 7.64 -9.51 19.99
C SER A 145 8.19 -10.11 18.69
N THR A 146 8.28 -9.34 17.60
CA THR A 146 8.69 -9.88 16.31
C THR A 146 10.15 -10.35 16.30
N GLN A 147 10.40 -11.43 15.56
CA GLN A 147 11.75 -11.90 15.23
C GLN A 147 12.18 -11.45 13.83
N SER A 148 11.35 -10.69 13.14
CA SER A 148 11.67 -10.16 11.80
C SER A 148 12.72 -9.06 11.91
N THR A 149 13.76 -9.16 11.09
CA THR A 149 14.81 -8.11 10.99
C THR A 149 14.44 -6.98 10.05
N ILE A 150 13.38 -7.17 9.28
CA ILE A 150 12.83 -6.17 8.34
C ILE A 150 11.38 -5.91 8.70
N ALA A 151 11.03 -4.64 8.83
CA ALA A 151 9.65 -4.18 8.89
C ALA A 151 9.34 -3.26 7.72
N MET A 152 8.18 -3.42 7.12
CA MET A 152 7.67 -2.59 6.03
C MET A 152 6.26 -2.13 6.39
N GLY A 153 5.97 -0.86 6.25
CA GLY A 153 4.65 -0.35 6.62
C GLY A 153 4.36 1.05 6.10
N HIS A 154 3.11 1.44 6.24
CA HIS A 154 2.66 2.79 5.95
C HIS A 154 2.58 3.56 7.27
N LEU A 155 3.68 4.26 7.60
CA LEU A 155 3.91 4.78 8.94
C LEU A 155 4.17 6.28 8.94
N GLU A 156 3.62 6.97 9.93
CA GLU A 156 4.07 8.29 10.35
C GLU A 156 5.03 8.11 11.56
N ILE A 157 6.28 8.54 11.41
CA ILE A 157 7.28 8.40 12.47
C ILE A 157 7.58 9.77 13.04
N LYS A 158 7.36 9.95 14.34
CA LYS A 158 7.61 11.20 15.03
C LYS A 158 9.08 11.63 14.90
N GLY A 159 9.29 12.88 14.47
CA GLY A 159 10.62 13.46 14.32
C GLY A 159 11.22 13.34 12.91
N PHE A 160 10.52 12.66 11.98
CA PHE A 160 10.87 12.71 10.57
C PHE A 160 10.08 13.83 9.88
N GLU A 161 10.81 14.74 9.23
CA GLU A 161 10.18 15.80 8.43
C GLU A 161 9.78 15.22 7.06
N MET A 162 8.49 15.28 6.73
CA MET A 162 7.97 14.81 5.44
C MET A 162 8.13 15.84 4.31
N HIS A 163 8.38 17.11 4.66
CA HIS A 163 8.65 18.20 3.72
C HIS A 163 9.66 19.19 4.28
N LEU A 164 10.47 19.78 3.40
CA LEU A 164 11.39 20.90 3.71
C LEU A 164 10.66 22.21 4.10
N SER A 165 9.34 22.25 4.02
CA SER A 165 8.54 23.37 4.51
C SER A 165 8.12 23.12 5.95
N LEU A 166 8.32 24.11 6.82
CA LEU A 166 8.04 24.16 8.25
C LEU A 166 6.55 23.98 8.64
N ILE A 167 5.84 23.05 8.04
CA ILE A 167 4.50 22.70 8.46
C ILE A 167 4.63 21.61 9.51
N HIS A 168 4.52 22.00 10.76
CA HIS A 168 4.35 21.07 11.86
C HIS A 168 3.11 20.21 11.59
N ILE A 169 3.29 18.90 11.41
CA ILE A 169 2.17 17.96 11.41
C ILE A 169 1.67 17.96 12.86
N SER A 170 0.47 18.51 13.05
CA SER A 170 -0.15 18.71 14.37
C SER A 170 -0.87 17.46 14.89
N GLU A 171 -0.73 16.30 14.25
CA GLU A 171 -1.27 15.05 14.76
C GLU A 171 -0.17 14.21 15.43
N PRO A 172 -0.41 13.68 16.64
CA PRO A 172 0.59 12.92 17.35
C PRO A 172 0.88 11.60 16.60
N THR A 173 2.08 11.49 16.13
CA THR A 173 2.63 10.21 15.70
C THR A 173 2.77 9.31 16.91
N ARG A 174 2.15 8.14 16.88
CA ARG A 174 1.97 7.30 18.05
C ARG A 174 3.13 6.35 18.34
N LEU A 175 4.13 6.30 17.48
CA LEU A 175 5.34 5.51 17.72
C LEU A 175 6.43 6.41 18.29
N GLY A 176 6.44 6.56 19.60
CA GLY A 176 7.59 7.11 20.36
C GLY A 176 8.43 5.94 20.84
N PHE A 177 9.56 5.72 20.18
CA PHE A 177 10.61 4.84 20.70
C PHE A 177 11.51 5.61 21.66
#